data_d3daff8a068cfa406c007c95fbfe6909
#
_entry.id   d3daff8a068cfa406c007c95fbfe6909
#
_cell.length_a   1.000
_cell.length_b   1.000
_cell.length_c   1.000
_cell.angle_alpha   90.00
_cell.angle_beta   90.00
_cell.angle_gamma   90.00
#
_symmetry.space_group_name_H-M   'P 1'
#
loop_
_entity.id
_entity.type
_entity.pdbx_description
1 polymer ?
#
loop_
_entity_poly.entity_id
_entity_poly.type
_entity_poly.pdbx_seq_one_letter_code
_entity_poly.pdbx_strand_id
1 'polypeptide(L)'
;MIKEGALGDAEAIFGMHIDTGTLTGRIALVSGPVLASTCFFEAKIEGVGGHAAGPHSTVDPILAASFSILALQQLISREADPLHSQVLSVTFIRGGSAFNVIPSYVEFGGTLRSLTTEGLHKLQQRLKEVIKGQAAVHRCKAFIDMKEKDHPFYPAVVNDDGLHQHVQKVGSLLLGPENVKRGKKVMAGEDFAFYQEKIPGFMLSIGIRNEELGSIHPPHSPYFFLDEDVLAIGAALHTALAELYLNEHKHSILDEAF
;
A
#
# COMPACT_ATOMS: atom_id res chain seq x y z
N MET A 1 1.52 -16.15 -11.07
CA MET A 1 2.25 -17.02 -10.11
C MET A 1 1.31 -17.81 -9.20
N ILE A 2 0.49 -17.21 -8.29
CA ILE A 2 -0.40 -17.97 -7.37
C ILE A 2 -1.38 -18.88 -8.14
N LYS A 3 -2.06 -18.35 -9.17
CA LYS A 3 -2.99 -19.12 -10.02
C LYS A 3 -2.32 -20.25 -10.81
N GLU A 4 -1.02 -20.15 -11.01
CA GLU A 4 -0.19 -21.15 -11.71
C GLU A 4 0.42 -22.18 -10.73
N GLY A 5 0.03 -22.13 -9.44
CA GLY A 5 0.48 -23.07 -8.43
C GLY A 5 1.91 -22.83 -7.93
N ALA A 6 2.46 -21.60 -8.05
CA ALA A 6 3.84 -21.32 -7.69
C ALA A 6 4.14 -21.47 -6.18
N LEU A 7 3.11 -21.44 -5.32
CA LEU A 7 3.30 -21.70 -3.88
C LEU A 7 3.45 -23.21 -3.57
N GLY A 8 2.90 -24.09 -4.43
CA GLY A 8 2.96 -25.53 -4.20
C GLY A 8 2.42 -25.92 -2.81
N ASP A 9 3.24 -26.62 -2.06
CA ASP A 9 3.02 -27.06 -0.68
C ASP A 9 3.80 -26.22 0.36
N ALA A 10 4.21 -25.00 -0.01
CA ALA A 10 4.93 -24.10 0.90
C ALA A 10 4.08 -23.72 2.13
N GLU A 11 4.63 -23.90 3.33
CA GLU A 11 3.97 -23.62 4.60
C GLU A 11 4.25 -22.19 5.10
N ALA A 12 5.33 -21.55 4.62
CA ALA A 12 5.70 -20.19 4.95
C ALA A 12 6.40 -19.50 3.77
N ILE A 13 6.38 -18.15 3.76
CA ILE A 13 7.07 -17.36 2.76
C ILE A 13 7.79 -16.19 3.41
N PHE A 14 9.05 -15.95 2.99
CA PHE A 14 9.86 -14.82 3.45
C PHE A 14 10.16 -13.87 2.30
N GLY A 15 9.74 -12.61 2.44
CA GLY A 15 10.07 -11.52 1.54
C GLY A 15 11.10 -10.57 2.16
N MET A 16 11.87 -9.88 1.31
CA MET A 16 12.86 -8.91 1.75
C MET A 16 12.77 -7.66 0.88
N HIS A 17 12.68 -6.49 1.51
CA HIS A 17 12.70 -5.20 0.83
C HIS A 17 13.87 -4.35 1.32
N ILE A 18 14.51 -3.64 0.41
CA ILE A 18 15.60 -2.71 0.74
C ILE A 18 15.10 -1.53 1.59
N ASP A 19 15.92 -1.02 2.49
CA ASP A 19 15.63 0.16 3.31
C ASP A 19 16.82 1.13 3.33
N THR A 20 16.62 2.31 2.73
CA THR A 20 17.60 3.40 2.72
C THR A 20 17.69 4.15 4.05
N GLY A 21 16.81 3.89 4.99
CA GLY A 21 16.84 4.43 6.35
C GLY A 21 17.68 3.62 7.33
N THR A 22 18.00 2.36 6.97
CA THR A 22 18.77 1.40 7.78
C THR A 22 20.15 1.18 7.17
N LEU A 23 21.19 1.18 8.00
CA LEU A 23 22.58 0.95 7.54
C LEU A 23 22.74 -0.46 6.97
N THR A 24 23.62 -0.62 5.97
CA THR A 24 24.09 -1.92 5.47
C THR A 24 24.58 -2.78 6.63
N GLY A 25 24.29 -4.08 6.59
CA GLY A 25 24.58 -5.01 7.67
C GLY A 25 23.52 -5.10 8.77
N ARG A 26 22.41 -4.38 8.63
CA ARG A 26 21.29 -4.40 9.56
C ARG A 26 19.99 -4.79 8.88
N ILE A 27 19.08 -5.36 9.67
CA ILE A 27 17.70 -5.63 9.26
C ILE A 27 16.72 -4.90 10.18
N ALA A 28 15.53 -4.60 9.67
CA ALA A 28 14.48 -3.99 10.46
C ALA A 28 13.18 -4.80 10.33
N LEU A 29 12.57 -5.11 11.47
CA LEU A 29 11.44 -6.02 11.62
C LEU A 29 10.22 -5.30 12.19
N VAL A 30 9.03 -5.62 11.68
CA VAL A 30 7.74 -5.18 12.21
C VAL A 30 6.82 -6.39 12.29
N SER A 31 6.21 -6.63 13.44
CA SER A 31 5.15 -7.64 13.60
C SER A 31 3.79 -7.04 13.22
N GLY A 32 2.90 -7.87 12.66
CA GLY A 32 1.58 -7.44 12.21
C GLY A 32 1.62 -6.52 10.98
N PRO A 33 0.68 -5.57 10.84
CA PRO A 33 0.61 -4.71 9.68
C PRO A 33 1.86 -3.86 9.48
N VAL A 34 2.52 -3.97 8.31
CA VAL A 34 3.77 -3.26 7.99
C VAL A 34 3.63 -2.36 6.76
N LEU A 35 2.95 -2.81 5.70
CA LEU A 35 2.70 -2.05 4.48
C LEU A 35 1.20 -1.96 4.21
N ALA A 36 0.77 -0.88 3.56
CA ALA A 36 -0.64 -0.59 3.39
C ALA A 36 -1.29 -1.39 2.27
N SER A 37 -2.56 -1.72 2.48
CA SER A 37 -3.50 -2.00 1.40
C SER A 37 -3.72 -0.72 0.59
N THR A 38 -3.71 -0.82 -0.75
CA THR A 38 -3.74 0.35 -1.65
C THR A 38 -4.66 0.13 -2.83
N CYS A 39 -5.32 1.19 -3.26
CA CYS A 39 -6.03 1.23 -4.54
C CYS A 39 -6.05 2.63 -5.13
N PHE A 40 -6.44 2.70 -6.39
CA PHE A 40 -6.69 3.94 -7.12
C PHE A 40 -8.17 4.13 -7.37
N PHE A 41 -8.58 5.38 -7.59
CA PHE A 41 -9.92 5.70 -8.02
C PHE A 41 -9.92 6.84 -9.03
N GLU A 42 -10.92 6.84 -9.88
CA GLU A 42 -11.27 7.93 -10.79
C GLU A 42 -12.77 8.20 -10.70
N ALA A 43 -13.14 9.45 -10.60
CA ALA A 43 -14.52 9.89 -10.53
C ALA A 43 -14.79 10.88 -11.67
N LYS A 44 -15.91 10.66 -12.37
CA LYS A 44 -16.44 11.58 -13.37
C LYS A 44 -17.76 12.15 -12.83
N ILE A 45 -17.83 13.48 -12.75
CA ILE A 45 -19.07 14.19 -12.40
C ILE A 45 -19.62 14.83 -13.65
N GLU A 46 -20.82 14.45 -14.04
CA GLU A 46 -21.55 14.98 -15.20
C GLU A 46 -22.61 15.98 -14.74
N GLY A 47 -22.63 17.12 -15.40
CA GLY A 47 -23.62 18.19 -15.26
C GLY A 47 -24.20 18.59 -16.61
N VAL A 48 -24.54 19.87 -16.74
CA VAL A 48 -25.04 20.48 -17.99
C VAL A 48 -24.20 21.72 -18.26
N GLY A 49 -23.35 21.66 -19.28
CA GLY A 49 -22.49 22.76 -19.70
C GLY A 49 -23.28 23.90 -20.36
N GLY A 50 -22.67 25.08 -20.42
CA GLY A 50 -23.25 26.24 -21.08
C GLY A 50 -22.47 27.54 -20.87
N HIS A 51 -23.03 28.65 -21.31
CA HIS A 51 -22.37 29.95 -21.18
C HIS A 51 -22.26 30.38 -19.73
N ALA A 52 -21.05 30.71 -19.26
CA ALA A 52 -20.80 31.05 -17.86
C ALA A 52 -21.55 32.29 -17.35
N ALA A 53 -21.96 33.19 -18.24
CA ALA A 53 -22.80 34.34 -17.89
C ALA A 53 -24.28 33.97 -17.60
N GLY A 54 -24.72 32.74 -17.96
CA GLY A 54 -26.06 32.22 -17.71
C GLY A 54 -26.04 30.97 -16.84
N PRO A 55 -25.46 30.95 -15.64
CA PRO A 55 -25.25 29.75 -14.83
C PRO A 55 -26.54 29.09 -14.39
N HIS A 56 -27.66 29.83 -14.31
CA HIS A 56 -28.99 29.32 -13.97
C HIS A 56 -29.54 28.31 -15.00
N SER A 57 -29.03 28.34 -16.23
CA SER A 57 -29.40 27.41 -17.32
C SER A 57 -28.46 26.19 -17.39
N THR A 58 -27.52 26.05 -16.46
CA THR A 58 -26.52 25.01 -16.40
C THR A 58 -26.65 24.17 -15.14
N VAL A 59 -25.88 23.07 -15.08
CA VAL A 59 -25.63 22.31 -13.87
C VAL A 59 -24.11 22.14 -13.79
N ASP A 60 -23.49 22.88 -12.88
CA ASP A 60 -22.04 23.06 -12.85
C ASP A 60 -21.31 21.88 -12.19
N PRO A 61 -20.61 21.04 -12.98
CA PRO A 61 -19.86 19.91 -12.43
C PRO A 61 -18.54 20.33 -11.77
N ILE A 62 -17.99 21.53 -12.08
CA ILE A 62 -16.79 22.04 -11.39
C ILE A 62 -17.11 22.32 -9.93
N LEU A 63 -18.23 22.97 -9.65
CA LEU A 63 -18.69 23.23 -8.30
C LEU A 63 -18.93 21.93 -7.54
N ALA A 64 -19.63 20.97 -8.16
CA ALA A 64 -19.91 19.66 -7.57
C ALA A 64 -18.61 18.87 -7.26
N ALA A 65 -17.63 18.87 -8.17
CA ALA A 65 -16.33 18.23 -7.97
C ALA A 65 -15.53 18.89 -6.84
N SER A 66 -15.53 20.21 -6.77
CA SER A 66 -14.86 20.96 -5.71
C SER A 66 -15.38 20.60 -4.32
N PHE A 67 -16.70 20.57 -4.14
CA PHE A 67 -17.32 20.15 -2.88
C PHE A 67 -17.09 18.67 -2.59
N SER A 68 -17.10 17.80 -3.62
CA SER A 68 -16.76 16.38 -3.43
C SER A 68 -15.34 16.21 -2.89
N ILE A 69 -14.35 16.88 -3.48
CA ILE A 69 -12.94 16.79 -3.06
C ILE A 69 -12.78 17.30 -1.62
N LEU A 70 -13.43 18.40 -1.25
CA LEU A 70 -13.40 18.92 0.12
C LEU A 70 -14.08 17.94 1.10
N ALA A 71 -15.25 17.41 0.75
CA ALA A 71 -15.99 16.48 1.59
C ALA A 71 -15.24 15.15 1.79
N LEU A 72 -14.46 14.69 0.81
CA LEU A 72 -13.63 13.48 0.96
C LEU A 72 -12.61 13.59 2.10
N GLN A 73 -12.15 14.80 2.45
CA GLN A 73 -11.17 14.97 3.53
C GLN A 73 -11.74 14.59 4.91
N GLN A 74 -13.06 14.69 5.10
CA GLN A 74 -13.71 14.27 6.35
C GLN A 74 -13.57 12.77 6.62
N LEU A 75 -13.44 11.93 5.60
CA LEU A 75 -13.29 10.49 5.76
C LEU A 75 -12.09 10.15 6.66
N ILE A 76 -10.99 10.86 6.45
CA ILE A 76 -9.77 10.67 7.26
C ILE A 76 -9.82 11.47 8.55
N SER A 77 -10.33 12.71 8.50
CA SER A 77 -10.24 13.62 9.65
C SER A 77 -11.37 13.48 10.66
N ARG A 78 -12.50 12.82 10.31
CA ARG A 78 -13.71 12.73 11.15
C ARG A 78 -14.33 11.34 11.24
N GLU A 79 -14.12 10.45 10.27
CA GLU A 79 -14.73 9.12 10.24
C GLU A 79 -13.72 8.01 10.54
N ALA A 80 -12.45 8.16 10.13
CA ALA A 80 -11.41 7.18 10.43
C ALA A 80 -11.08 7.19 11.93
N ASP A 81 -10.87 6.01 12.50
CA ASP A 81 -10.29 5.87 13.85
C ASP A 81 -8.89 6.49 13.85
N PRO A 82 -8.59 7.45 14.74
CA PRO A 82 -7.29 8.11 14.79
C PRO A 82 -6.11 7.17 15.09
N LEU A 83 -6.37 5.96 15.61
CA LEU A 83 -5.37 4.92 15.82
C LEU A 83 -5.12 4.07 14.56
N HIS A 84 -5.97 4.18 13.56
CA HIS A 84 -5.85 3.47 12.28
C HIS A 84 -5.28 4.39 11.21
N SER A 85 -4.08 4.07 10.72
CA SER A 85 -3.45 4.85 9.66
C SER A 85 -4.16 4.63 8.33
N GLN A 86 -4.70 5.72 7.78
CA GLN A 86 -5.34 5.75 6.46
C GLN A 86 -4.87 6.98 5.68
N VAL A 87 -4.88 6.88 4.35
CA VAL A 87 -4.56 7.99 3.44
C VAL A 87 -5.61 8.05 2.34
N LEU A 88 -6.08 9.26 2.06
CA LEU A 88 -6.85 9.60 0.88
C LEU A 88 -6.19 10.83 0.25
N SER A 89 -5.76 10.70 -0.99
CA SER A 89 -5.18 11.81 -1.74
C SER A 89 -5.83 11.92 -3.10
N VAL A 90 -6.39 13.09 -3.41
CA VAL A 90 -6.79 13.46 -4.77
C VAL A 90 -5.55 14.03 -5.45
N THR A 91 -5.15 13.42 -6.57
CA THR A 91 -3.87 13.72 -7.22
C THR A 91 -4.03 14.43 -8.57
N PHE A 92 -5.24 14.44 -9.12
CA PHE A 92 -5.55 15.22 -10.31
C PHE A 92 -7.01 15.66 -10.33
N ILE A 93 -7.28 16.74 -11.06
CA ILE A 93 -8.61 17.22 -11.46
C ILE A 93 -8.49 17.78 -12.89
N ARG A 94 -9.48 17.47 -13.73
CA ARG A 94 -9.53 17.89 -15.14
C ARG A 94 -10.94 18.32 -15.48
N GLY A 95 -11.08 19.52 -16.07
CA GLY A 95 -12.39 20.01 -16.51
C GLY A 95 -12.30 21.42 -17.08
N GLY A 96 -13.15 21.68 -18.09
CA GLY A 96 -13.18 22.95 -18.79
C GLY A 96 -12.01 23.18 -19.77
N SER A 97 -12.24 24.05 -20.76
CA SER A 97 -11.25 24.42 -21.77
C SER A 97 -11.34 25.91 -22.16
N ALA A 98 -12.39 26.61 -21.76
CA ALA A 98 -12.63 28.02 -22.11
C ALA A 98 -13.09 28.80 -20.87
N PHE A 99 -12.64 30.05 -20.75
CA PHE A 99 -12.92 30.90 -19.60
C PHE A 99 -14.41 31.27 -19.44
N ASN A 100 -15.17 31.27 -20.52
CA ASN A 100 -16.57 31.69 -20.54
C ASN A 100 -17.55 30.51 -20.73
N VAL A 101 -17.10 29.24 -20.54
CA VAL A 101 -17.92 28.05 -20.73
C VAL A 101 -17.83 27.15 -19.50
N ILE A 102 -18.98 26.85 -18.87
CA ILE A 102 -19.12 25.81 -17.87
C ILE A 102 -19.08 24.46 -18.62
N PRO A 103 -18.19 23.51 -18.26
CA PRO A 103 -18.08 22.23 -18.94
C PRO A 103 -19.28 21.31 -18.63
N SER A 104 -19.47 20.29 -19.46
CA SER A 104 -20.50 19.27 -19.20
C SER A 104 -20.07 18.20 -18.20
N TYR A 105 -18.78 18.05 -17.93
CA TYR A 105 -18.25 17.12 -16.95
C TYR A 105 -16.90 17.57 -16.38
N VAL A 106 -16.54 16.99 -15.23
CA VAL A 106 -15.23 17.08 -14.58
C VAL A 106 -14.80 15.69 -14.17
N GLU A 107 -13.50 15.40 -14.31
CA GLU A 107 -12.86 14.18 -13.83
C GLU A 107 -11.85 14.52 -12.75
N PHE A 108 -11.78 13.69 -11.72
CA PHE A 108 -10.72 13.75 -10.70
C PHE A 108 -10.45 12.34 -10.17
N GLY A 109 -9.28 12.15 -9.59
CA GLY A 109 -8.93 10.86 -9.06
C GLY A 109 -7.71 10.91 -8.17
N GLY A 110 -7.35 9.73 -7.63
CA GLY A 110 -6.27 9.64 -6.69
C GLY A 110 -6.07 8.25 -6.10
N THR A 111 -5.57 8.19 -4.87
CA THR A 111 -5.22 6.95 -4.18
C THR A 111 -5.85 6.87 -2.79
N LEU A 112 -6.20 5.65 -2.39
CA LEU A 112 -6.62 5.28 -1.04
C LEU A 112 -5.62 4.30 -0.46
N ARG A 113 -5.31 4.43 0.84
CA ARG A 113 -4.42 3.52 1.55
C ARG A 113 -4.92 3.26 2.96
N SER A 114 -4.70 2.05 3.47
CA SER A 114 -5.01 1.68 4.84
C SER A 114 -4.07 0.57 5.30
N LEU A 115 -3.63 0.58 6.58
CA LEU A 115 -2.82 -0.52 7.14
C LEU A 115 -3.61 -1.82 7.35
N THR A 116 -4.91 -1.84 7.00
CA THR A 116 -5.74 -3.04 6.98
C THR A 116 -6.53 -3.12 5.69
N THR A 117 -6.67 -4.31 5.11
CA THR A 117 -7.48 -4.53 3.89
C THR A 117 -8.95 -4.18 4.13
N GLU A 118 -9.49 -4.54 5.31
CA GLU A 118 -10.86 -4.18 5.70
C GLU A 118 -11.06 -2.65 5.77
N GLY A 119 -10.09 -1.93 6.36
CA GLY A 119 -10.10 -0.47 6.42
C GLY A 119 -10.10 0.17 5.04
N LEU A 120 -9.36 -0.40 4.07
CA LEU A 120 -9.39 0.06 2.68
C LEU A 120 -10.79 -0.13 2.07
N HIS A 121 -11.40 -1.31 2.23
CA HIS A 121 -12.74 -1.57 1.69
C HIS A 121 -13.80 -0.63 2.26
N LYS A 122 -13.77 -0.35 3.57
CA LYS A 122 -14.65 0.66 4.19
C LYS A 122 -14.43 2.04 3.58
N LEU A 123 -13.17 2.44 3.41
CA LEU A 123 -12.81 3.73 2.81
C LEU A 123 -13.28 3.84 1.35
N GLN A 124 -13.15 2.77 0.55
CA GLN A 124 -13.68 2.70 -0.83
C GLN A 124 -15.20 2.89 -0.88
N GLN A 125 -15.92 2.21 0.01
CA GLN A 125 -17.38 2.33 0.09
C GLN A 125 -17.77 3.77 0.44
N ARG A 126 -17.18 4.34 1.49
CA ARG A 126 -17.48 5.70 1.93
C ARG A 126 -17.14 6.75 0.88
N LEU A 127 -16.01 6.60 0.18
CA LEU A 127 -15.65 7.48 -0.94
C LEU A 127 -16.76 7.52 -2.00
N LYS A 128 -17.27 6.35 -2.40
CA LYS A 128 -18.36 6.26 -3.40
C LYS A 128 -19.63 6.96 -2.92
N GLU A 129 -19.98 6.80 -1.64
CA GLU A 129 -21.16 7.42 -1.04
C GLU A 129 -21.03 8.95 -0.98
N VAL A 130 -19.88 9.46 -0.52
CA VAL A 130 -19.64 10.90 -0.42
C VAL A 130 -19.67 11.57 -1.79
N ILE A 131 -18.98 11.00 -2.79
CA ILE A 131 -18.96 11.58 -4.15
C ILE A 131 -20.37 11.60 -4.75
N LYS A 132 -21.12 10.49 -4.66
CA LYS A 132 -22.50 10.42 -5.16
C LYS A 132 -23.44 11.40 -4.42
N GLY A 133 -23.29 11.51 -3.10
CA GLY A 133 -24.07 12.43 -2.27
C GLY A 133 -23.81 13.89 -2.66
N GLN A 134 -22.56 14.30 -2.79
CA GLN A 134 -22.21 15.66 -3.19
C GLN A 134 -22.66 15.97 -4.62
N ALA A 135 -22.48 15.05 -5.56
CA ALA A 135 -22.98 15.24 -6.92
C ALA A 135 -24.51 15.45 -6.95
N ALA A 136 -25.26 14.67 -6.16
CA ALA A 136 -26.72 14.79 -6.07
C ALA A 136 -27.16 16.14 -5.49
N VAL A 137 -26.49 16.66 -4.44
CA VAL A 137 -26.74 18.00 -3.89
C VAL A 137 -26.66 19.07 -4.97
N HIS A 138 -25.70 18.93 -5.90
CA HIS A 138 -25.49 19.85 -7.01
C HIS A 138 -26.26 19.47 -8.29
N ARG A 139 -27.22 18.54 -8.24
CA ARG A 139 -27.99 18.04 -9.38
C ARG A 139 -27.18 17.38 -10.49
N CYS A 140 -25.93 17.01 -10.19
CA CYS A 140 -25.01 16.29 -11.07
C CYS A 140 -25.15 14.77 -10.91
N LYS A 141 -24.62 14.02 -11.88
CA LYS A 141 -24.43 12.56 -11.80
C LYS A 141 -22.96 12.24 -11.58
N ALA A 142 -22.68 11.25 -10.74
CA ALA A 142 -21.31 10.78 -10.49
C ALA A 142 -21.13 9.31 -10.90
N PHE A 143 -20.03 9.05 -11.59
CA PHE A 143 -19.54 7.72 -11.95
C PHE A 143 -18.17 7.53 -11.31
N ILE A 144 -17.99 6.43 -10.61
CA ILE A 144 -16.73 6.14 -9.87
C ILE A 144 -16.19 4.80 -10.34
N ASP A 145 -14.98 4.81 -10.85
CA ASP A 145 -14.18 3.64 -11.22
C ASP A 145 -13.06 3.45 -10.19
N MET A 146 -12.96 2.27 -9.59
CA MET A 146 -11.88 1.91 -8.66
C MET A 146 -10.64 1.40 -9.36
N LYS A 147 -10.59 1.48 -10.69
CA LYS A 147 -9.46 1.10 -11.56
C LYS A 147 -8.97 -0.34 -11.37
N GLU A 148 -9.79 -1.23 -10.81
CA GLU A 148 -9.42 -2.62 -10.47
C GLU A 148 -8.98 -3.45 -11.69
N LYS A 149 -9.47 -3.11 -12.88
CA LYS A 149 -9.12 -3.84 -14.11
C LYS A 149 -7.68 -3.58 -14.53
N ASP A 150 -7.23 -2.34 -14.45
CA ASP A 150 -5.91 -1.91 -14.91
C ASP A 150 -4.90 -1.85 -13.76
N HIS A 151 -5.39 -1.58 -12.55
CA HIS A 151 -4.63 -1.42 -11.32
C HIS A 151 -5.37 -2.11 -10.17
N PRO A 152 -5.25 -3.45 -10.03
CA PRO A 152 -5.89 -4.17 -8.95
C PRO A 152 -5.44 -3.61 -7.59
N PHE A 153 -6.34 -3.64 -6.60
CA PHE A 153 -5.95 -3.26 -5.25
C PHE A 153 -4.92 -4.24 -4.69
N TYR A 154 -4.02 -3.75 -3.84
CA TYR A 154 -3.11 -4.61 -3.09
C TYR A 154 -3.66 -4.78 -1.67
N PRO A 155 -3.70 -6.01 -1.11
CA PRO A 155 -3.98 -6.21 0.31
C PRO A 155 -2.91 -5.54 1.20
N ALA A 156 -3.16 -5.44 2.49
CA ALA A 156 -2.14 -5.02 3.44
C ALA A 156 -1.11 -6.15 3.64
N VAL A 157 0.18 -5.79 3.73
CA VAL A 157 1.21 -6.72 4.19
C VAL A 157 1.10 -6.83 5.70
N VAL A 158 0.77 -8.03 6.18
CA VAL A 158 0.60 -8.34 7.59
C VAL A 158 1.54 -9.48 7.96
N ASN A 159 2.60 -9.15 8.65
CA ASN A 159 3.62 -10.10 9.08
C ASN A 159 3.08 -11.02 10.18
N ASP A 160 3.27 -12.32 10.00
CA ASP A 160 2.92 -13.34 10.97
C ASP A 160 3.80 -13.23 12.24
N ASP A 161 3.17 -13.37 13.42
CA ASP A 161 3.86 -13.20 14.71
C ASP A 161 4.84 -14.34 15.03
N GLY A 162 4.52 -15.56 14.61
CA GLY A 162 5.41 -16.72 14.76
C GLY A 162 6.65 -16.58 13.88
N LEU A 163 6.45 -16.21 12.61
CA LEU A 163 7.55 -15.94 11.68
C LEU A 163 8.37 -14.71 12.10
N HIS A 164 7.76 -13.71 12.76
CA HIS A 164 8.52 -12.60 13.35
C HIS A 164 9.58 -13.08 14.33
N GLN A 165 9.20 -13.99 15.25
CA GLN A 165 10.13 -14.54 16.24
C GLN A 165 11.25 -15.35 15.57
N HIS A 166 10.91 -16.15 14.55
CA HIS A 166 11.86 -16.92 13.76
C HIS A 166 12.87 -15.99 13.05
N VAL A 167 12.40 -14.97 12.33
CA VAL A 167 13.26 -14.00 11.63
C VAL A 167 14.15 -13.23 12.62
N GLN A 168 13.63 -12.86 13.77
CA GLN A 168 14.39 -12.17 14.83
C GLN A 168 15.52 -13.07 15.36
N LYS A 169 15.25 -14.35 15.61
CA LYS A 169 16.22 -15.35 16.04
C LYS A 169 17.32 -15.53 15.00
N VAL A 170 16.94 -15.81 13.75
CA VAL A 170 17.89 -16.04 12.65
C VAL A 170 18.75 -14.80 12.38
N GLY A 171 18.11 -13.63 12.30
CA GLY A 171 18.80 -12.35 12.12
C GLY A 171 19.82 -12.08 13.23
N SER A 172 19.44 -12.37 14.49
CA SER A 172 20.35 -12.20 15.62
C SER A 172 21.55 -13.18 15.59
N LEU A 173 21.34 -14.40 15.10
CA LEU A 173 22.41 -15.39 14.94
C LEU A 173 23.42 -14.99 13.86
N LEU A 174 22.96 -14.45 12.73
CA LEU A 174 23.80 -14.12 11.59
C LEU A 174 24.46 -12.75 11.69
N LEU A 175 23.75 -11.75 12.20
CA LEU A 175 24.17 -10.35 12.16
C LEU A 175 24.56 -9.80 13.52
N GLY A 176 24.23 -10.52 14.61
CA GLY A 176 24.26 -10.01 15.96
C GLY A 176 22.97 -9.31 16.35
N PRO A 177 22.52 -9.43 17.62
CA PRO A 177 21.24 -8.87 18.09
C PRO A 177 21.19 -7.34 17.98
N GLU A 178 22.34 -6.67 18.05
CA GLU A 178 22.46 -5.21 17.89
C GLU A 178 22.17 -4.74 16.46
N ASN A 179 22.19 -5.62 15.47
CA ASN A 179 21.91 -5.32 14.06
C ASN A 179 20.49 -5.71 13.63
N VAL A 180 19.70 -6.29 14.52
CA VAL A 180 18.26 -6.52 14.32
C VAL A 180 17.49 -5.37 14.96
N LYS A 181 16.89 -4.52 14.14
CA LYS A 181 16.23 -3.28 14.56
C LYS A 181 14.70 -3.39 14.48
N ARG A 182 14.04 -2.55 15.27
CA ARG A 182 12.59 -2.34 15.09
C ARG A 182 12.38 -1.48 13.84
N GLY A 183 11.59 -2.00 12.90
CA GLY A 183 11.21 -1.30 11.67
C GLY A 183 10.10 -0.28 11.87
N LYS A 184 9.72 0.37 10.78
CA LYS A 184 8.61 1.33 10.73
C LYS A 184 7.52 0.81 9.81
N LYS A 185 6.26 1.11 10.15
CA LYS A 185 5.13 0.92 9.25
C LYS A 185 5.17 1.98 8.15
N VAL A 186 4.86 1.59 6.92
CA VAL A 186 4.88 2.49 5.75
C VAL A 186 3.56 2.39 5.00
N MET A 187 3.12 3.49 4.40
CA MET A 187 1.88 3.50 3.61
C MET A 187 2.11 3.13 2.13
N ALA A 188 3.23 2.47 1.81
CA ALA A 188 3.48 1.86 0.51
C ALA A 188 2.65 0.58 0.35
N GLY A 189 2.31 0.21 -0.89
CA GLY A 189 1.70 -1.08 -1.24
C GLY A 189 2.76 -2.05 -1.74
N GLU A 190 2.50 -3.36 -1.54
CA GLU A 190 3.42 -4.42 -1.93
C GLU A 190 2.64 -5.68 -2.33
N ASP A 191 2.99 -6.29 -3.47
CA ASP A 191 2.27 -7.46 -3.98
C ASP A 191 2.58 -8.75 -3.20
N PHE A 192 3.60 -8.76 -2.37
CA PHE A 192 3.88 -9.83 -1.40
C PHE A 192 2.66 -10.15 -0.52
N ALA A 193 1.80 -9.17 -0.27
CA ALA A 193 0.56 -9.33 0.48
C ALA A 193 -0.37 -10.41 -0.08
N PHE A 194 -0.39 -10.62 -1.42
CA PHE A 194 -1.20 -11.68 -2.02
C PHE A 194 -0.75 -13.09 -1.63
N TYR A 195 0.53 -13.29 -1.38
CA TYR A 195 1.03 -14.56 -0.86
C TYR A 195 0.62 -14.75 0.59
N GLN A 196 0.66 -13.68 1.40
CA GLN A 196 0.24 -13.72 2.81
C GLN A 196 -1.26 -13.98 3.00
N GLU A 197 -2.09 -13.73 1.97
CA GLU A 197 -3.49 -14.17 1.99
C GLU A 197 -3.66 -15.69 1.84
N LYS A 198 -2.60 -16.42 1.50
CA LYS A 198 -2.63 -17.86 1.24
C LYS A 198 -1.87 -18.68 2.26
N ILE A 199 -0.73 -18.22 2.68
CA ILE A 199 0.17 -18.87 3.65
C ILE A 199 0.76 -17.84 4.59
N PRO A 200 1.17 -18.22 5.81
CA PRO A 200 1.91 -17.36 6.70
C PRO A 200 3.13 -16.76 6.00
N GLY A 201 3.33 -15.45 6.14
CA GLY A 201 4.43 -14.76 5.48
C GLY A 201 5.05 -13.68 6.35
N PHE A 202 6.32 -13.43 6.13
CA PHE A 202 7.04 -12.36 6.78
C PHE A 202 7.88 -11.57 5.78
N MET A 203 7.64 -10.27 5.72
CA MET A 203 8.42 -9.32 4.93
C MET A 203 9.29 -8.50 5.86
N LEU A 204 10.61 -8.64 5.70
CA LEU A 204 11.60 -7.88 6.45
C LEU A 204 12.21 -6.76 5.59
N SER A 205 12.76 -5.75 6.26
CA SER A 205 13.57 -4.72 5.59
C SER A 205 15.05 -5.01 5.80
N ILE A 206 15.86 -4.92 4.72
CA ILE A 206 17.31 -5.00 4.78
C ILE A 206 17.92 -3.64 4.49
N GLY A 207 18.83 -3.20 5.38
CA GLY A 207 19.49 -1.91 5.26
C GLY A 207 20.49 -1.87 4.10
N ILE A 208 20.40 -0.79 3.33
CA ILE A 208 21.33 -0.50 2.21
C ILE A 208 22.01 0.86 2.37
N ARG A 209 21.79 1.56 3.51
CA ARG A 209 22.33 2.89 3.71
C ARG A 209 23.83 2.83 3.93
N ASN A 210 24.56 3.53 3.08
CA ASN A 210 26.00 3.74 3.19
C ASN A 210 26.33 5.17 2.74
N GLU A 211 26.66 6.05 3.68
CA GLU A 211 26.90 7.46 3.40
C GLU A 211 28.22 7.68 2.65
N GLU A 212 29.22 6.86 2.90
CA GLU A 212 30.53 6.95 2.24
C GLU A 212 30.42 6.60 0.75
N LEU A 213 29.61 5.59 0.41
CA LEU A 213 29.33 5.23 -0.96
C LEU A 213 28.25 6.09 -1.61
N GLY A 214 27.46 6.86 -0.82
CA GLY A 214 26.32 7.63 -1.28
C GLY A 214 25.05 6.81 -1.52
N SER A 215 24.94 5.58 -1.01
CA SER A 215 23.71 4.77 -1.02
C SER A 215 22.71 5.30 0.01
N ILE A 216 22.13 6.48 -0.28
CA ILE A 216 21.25 7.23 0.63
C ILE A 216 19.92 7.67 -0.01
N HIS A 217 19.82 7.52 -1.33
CA HIS A 217 18.65 7.98 -2.09
C HIS A 217 17.51 6.95 -2.00
N PRO A 218 16.24 7.41 -1.85
CA PRO A 218 15.11 6.51 -1.72
C PRO A 218 14.88 5.71 -3.00
N PRO A 219 14.17 4.55 -2.92
CA PRO A 219 13.69 3.83 -4.09
C PRO A 219 12.93 4.76 -5.04
N HIS A 220 12.97 4.47 -6.35
CA HIS A 220 12.39 5.29 -7.42
C HIS A 220 13.02 6.67 -7.64
N SER A 221 14.10 7.03 -6.94
CA SER A 221 14.91 8.19 -7.27
C SER A 221 15.77 7.91 -8.52
N PRO A 222 15.99 8.88 -9.43
CA PRO A 222 16.95 8.71 -10.53
C PRO A 222 18.40 8.60 -10.04
N TYR A 223 18.68 8.91 -8.79
CA TYR A 223 19.99 8.77 -8.15
C TYR A 223 20.08 7.53 -7.26
N PHE A 224 19.06 6.66 -7.31
CA PHE A 224 19.04 5.44 -6.50
C PHE A 224 20.15 4.49 -6.94
N PHE A 225 20.92 4.03 -5.99
CA PHE A 225 21.74 2.83 -6.09
C PHE A 225 21.85 2.20 -4.69
N LEU A 226 22.25 0.96 -4.63
CA LEU A 226 22.40 0.24 -3.37
C LEU A 226 23.87 -0.09 -3.10
N ASP A 227 24.23 -0.19 -1.82
CA ASP A 227 25.48 -0.77 -1.37
C ASP A 227 25.42 -2.29 -1.66
N GLU A 228 26.21 -2.77 -2.62
CA GLU A 228 26.16 -4.16 -3.10
C GLU A 228 26.62 -5.19 -2.06
N ASP A 229 27.28 -4.79 -0.99
CA ASP A 229 27.63 -5.68 0.13
C ASP A 229 26.37 -6.31 0.77
N VAL A 230 25.21 -5.67 0.61
CA VAL A 230 23.92 -6.20 1.06
C VAL A 230 23.51 -7.50 0.36
N LEU A 231 23.96 -7.74 -0.87
CA LEU A 231 23.55 -8.90 -1.67
C LEU A 231 23.97 -10.23 -1.01
N ALA A 232 25.22 -10.31 -0.53
CA ALA A 232 25.70 -11.48 0.20
C ALA A 232 24.95 -11.70 1.52
N ILE A 233 24.65 -10.61 2.24
CA ILE A 233 23.89 -10.65 3.49
C ILE A 233 22.45 -11.13 3.23
N GLY A 234 21.78 -10.59 2.20
CA GLY A 234 20.43 -10.97 1.82
C GLY A 234 20.33 -12.44 1.42
N ALA A 235 21.30 -12.94 0.63
CA ALA A 235 21.36 -14.34 0.23
C ALA A 235 21.54 -15.26 1.45
N ALA A 236 22.46 -14.92 2.36
CA ALA A 236 22.69 -15.68 3.58
C ALA A 236 21.46 -15.71 4.49
N LEU A 237 20.77 -14.57 4.66
CA LEU A 237 19.54 -14.47 5.44
C LEU A 237 18.42 -15.34 4.86
N HIS A 238 18.12 -15.25 3.55
CA HIS A 238 17.10 -16.08 2.93
C HIS A 238 17.39 -17.57 3.07
N THR A 239 18.66 -17.97 2.86
CA THR A 239 19.06 -19.38 3.02
C THR A 239 18.86 -19.84 4.45
N ALA A 240 19.35 -19.09 5.43
CA ALA A 240 19.24 -19.46 6.84
C ALA A 240 17.80 -19.47 7.35
N LEU A 241 16.95 -18.51 6.90
CA LEU A 241 15.53 -18.48 7.24
C LEU A 241 14.83 -19.76 6.78
N ALA A 242 15.06 -20.17 5.53
CA ALA A 242 14.46 -21.40 5.00
C ALA A 242 15.01 -22.66 5.68
N GLU A 243 16.32 -22.79 5.81
CA GLU A 243 16.98 -23.97 6.37
C GLU A 243 16.57 -24.21 7.83
N LEU A 244 16.65 -23.17 8.66
CA LEU A 244 16.30 -23.27 10.08
C LEU A 244 14.80 -23.50 10.28
N TYR A 245 13.94 -22.86 9.47
CA TYR A 245 12.51 -23.12 9.49
C TYR A 245 12.20 -24.59 9.21
N LEU A 246 12.74 -25.14 8.13
CA LEU A 246 12.52 -26.55 7.76
C LEU A 246 13.08 -27.52 8.82
N ASN A 247 14.21 -27.20 9.44
CA ASN A 247 14.78 -28.05 10.48
C ASN A 247 13.94 -28.05 11.77
N GLU A 248 13.37 -26.91 12.14
CA GLU A 248 12.48 -26.80 13.31
C GLU A 248 11.14 -27.54 13.10
N HIS A 249 10.61 -27.59 11.88
CA HIS A 249 9.32 -28.19 11.56
C HIS A 249 9.41 -29.69 11.14
N LYS A 250 10.60 -30.18 10.74
CA LYS A 250 10.80 -31.61 10.45
C LYS A 250 10.51 -32.53 11.64
N HIS A 251 10.70 -32.08 12.86
CA HIS A 251 10.44 -32.86 14.06
C HIS A 251 8.96 -32.99 14.42
N SER A 252 8.13 -32.01 14.05
CA SER A 252 6.69 -32.06 14.30
C SER A 252 5.95 -33.09 13.43
N ILE A 253 6.42 -33.31 12.20
CA ILE A 253 5.82 -34.30 11.26
C ILE A 253 6.11 -35.75 11.70
N LEU A 254 7.20 -36.00 12.40
CA LEU A 254 7.56 -37.32 12.91
C LEU A 254 6.82 -37.66 14.20
N ASP A 255 6.44 -36.64 15.00
CA ASP A 255 5.71 -36.86 16.26
C ASP A 255 4.18 -37.02 16.04
N GLU A 256 3.62 -36.60 14.92
CA GLU A 256 2.21 -36.84 14.54
C GLU A 256 1.99 -38.18 13.81
N ALA A 257 3.05 -38.88 13.46
CA ALA A 257 3.00 -40.17 12.74
C ALA A 257 3.15 -41.39 13.65
N PHE A 258 3.20 -41.23 14.96
CA PHE A 258 3.18 -42.24 16.00
C PHE A 258 2.09 -41.95 17.03
#